data_a5662382fe74d989bbd229712fe05927
#
_entry.id   a5662382fe74d989bbd229712fe05927
#
_cell.length_a   1.000
_cell.length_b   1.000
_cell.length_c   1.000
_cell.angle_alpha   90.00
_cell.angle_beta   90.00
_cell.angle_gamma   90.00
#
_symmetry.space_group_name_H-M   'P 1'
#
loop_
_entity.id
_entity.type
_entity.pdbx_description
1 polymer ?
#
loop_
_entity_poly.entity_id
_entity_poly.type
_entity_poly.pdbx_seq_one_letter_code
_entity_poly.pdbx_strand_id
1 'polypeptide(L)'
;EEMKRSLEALPVDYTDLLGRHAKIHGEMFNRMRLDLGGGSDHKRTTEELLELSSYEEMNRALIEKEFDAGRYNIISSTGELPPTLQGLWGGTYVPGWASDFTHNGNVPSAIAANLMGNMPELMLAYTSYIESIVPWLEINAKHLFGARGIVLPSRSTTHGFNNALNPNFAGGMW
;
A
#
# COMPACT_ATOMS: atom_id res chain seq x y z
N GLU A 1 2.39 25.67 10.15
CA GLU A 1 3.16 25.89 11.39
C GLU A 1 3.59 24.57 12.05
N GLU A 2 2.69 23.58 12.24
CA GLU A 2 3.01 22.30 12.86
C GLU A 2 3.97 21.48 12.00
N MET A 3 3.68 21.32 10.71
CA MET A 3 4.55 20.61 9.75
C MET A 3 5.95 21.22 9.68
N LYS A 4 6.06 22.55 9.72
CA LYS A 4 7.36 23.23 9.71
C LYS A 4 8.15 22.89 10.96
N ARG A 5 7.53 22.94 12.15
CA ARG A 5 8.15 22.54 13.40
C ARG A 5 8.58 21.07 13.40
N SER A 6 7.76 20.20 12.86
CA SER A 6 8.10 18.77 12.73
C SER A 6 9.32 18.54 11.84
N LEU A 7 9.41 19.27 10.72
CA LEU A 7 10.57 19.19 9.82
C LEU A 7 11.84 19.77 10.47
N GLU A 8 11.72 20.90 11.17
CA GLU A 8 12.85 21.53 11.90
C GLU A 8 13.37 20.68 13.06
N ALA A 9 12.53 19.79 13.60
CA ALA A 9 12.91 18.86 14.66
C ALA A 9 13.61 17.58 14.16
N LEU A 10 13.64 17.35 12.84
CA LEU A 10 14.34 16.20 12.28
C LEU A 10 15.85 16.34 12.42
N PRO A 11 16.58 15.23 12.67
CA PRO A 11 18.02 15.24 12.61
C PRO A 11 18.51 15.69 11.23
N VAL A 12 19.53 16.52 11.22
CA VAL A 12 20.18 16.98 9.98
C VAL A 12 21.09 15.91 9.39
N ASP A 13 21.61 15.03 10.24
CA ASP A 13 22.50 13.96 9.82
C ASP A 13 21.72 12.80 9.17
N TYR A 14 22.08 12.47 7.93
CA TYR A 14 21.46 11.40 7.17
C TYR A 14 21.60 10.03 7.85
N THR A 15 22.75 9.76 8.47
CA THR A 15 23.03 8.46 9.09
C THR A 15 22.13 8.24 10.31
N ASP A 16 21.86 9.30 11.09
CA ASP A 16 20.92 9.24 12.21
C ASP A 16 19.48 9.02 11.74
N LEU A 17 19.04 9.75 10.71
CA LEU A 17 17.72 9.53 10.07
C LEU A 17 17.59 8.11 9.55
N LEU A 18 18.58 7.65 8.80
CA LEU A 18 18.60 6.29 8.25
C LEU A 18 18.58 5.24 9.36
N GLY A 19 19.36 5.41 10.41
CA GLY A 19 19.43 4.47 11.53
C GLY A 19 18.08 4.31 12.24
N ARG A 20 17.37 5.41 12.49
CA ARG A 20 16.02 5.40 13.09
C ARG A 20 15.01 4.73 12.17
N HIS A 21 15.02 5.09 10.89
CA HIS A 21 14.13 4.50 9.89
C HIS A 21 14.40 3.00 9.72
N ALA A 22 15.66 2.62 9.51
CA ALA A 22 16.06 1.23 9.28
C ALA A 22 15.70 0.32 10.46
N LYS A 23 15.74 0.83 11.70
CA LYS A 23 15.32 0.06 12.88
C LYS A 23 13.82 -0.28 12.79
N ILE A 24 12.96 0.70 12.59
CA ILE A 24 11.49 0.50 12.56
C ILE A 24 11.07 -0.34 11.37
N HIS A 25 11.54 0.01 10.19
CA HIS A 25 11.25 -0.70 8.95
C HIS A 25 11.79 -2.14 9.01
N GLY A 26 13.03 -2.31 9.46
CA GLY A 26 13.70 -3.60 9.54
C GLY A 26 13.05 -4.55 10.55
N GLU A 27 12.51 -4.07 11.66
CA GLU A 27 11.77 -4.89 12.62
C GLU A 27 10.58 -5.61 11.95
N MET A 28 9.83 -4.92 11.09
CA MET A 28 8.71 -5.51 10.36
C MET A 28 9.18 -6.33 9.16
N PHE A 29 10.12 -5.80 8.38
CA PHE A 29 10.65 -6.45 7.19
C PHE A 29 11.27 -7.81 7.49
N ASN A 30 12.05 -7.92 8.56
CA ASN A 30 12.78 -9.13 8.94
C ASN A 30 11.93 -10.20 9.64
N ARG A 31 10.64 -9.97 9.87
CA ARG A 31 9.74 -10.96 10.50
C ARG A 31 9.49 -12.19 9.64
N MET A 32 9.67 -12.06 8.34
CA MET A 32 9.39 -13.12 7.39
C MET A 32 10.39 -13.07 6.23
N ARG A 33 10.80 -14.23 5.77
CA ARG A 33 11.68 -14.40 4.62
C ARG A 33 11.19 -15.59 3.79
N LEU A 34 11.22 -15.44 2.49
CA LEU A 34 11.03 -16.54 1.54
C LEU A 34 12.39 -17.10 1.14
N ASP A 35 12.56 -18.42 1.27
CA ASP A 35 13.75 -19.13 0.81
C ASP A 35 13.31 -20.32 -0.05
N LEU A 36 13.55 -20.22 -1.34
CA LEU A 36 13.29 -21.25 -2.35
C LEU A 36 14.58 -21.92 -2.82
N GLY A 37 15.69 -21.57 -2.22
CA GLY A 37 17.00 -22.07 -2.61
C GLY A 37 17.62 -21.32 -3.79
N GLY A 38 17.40 -20.01 -3.90
CA GLY A 38 18.00 -19.13 -4.93
C GLY A 38 19.53 -19.07 -4.90
N GLY A 39 20.14 -19.35 -3.75
CA GLY A 39 21.58 -19.60 -3.61
C GLY A 39 22.46 -18.46 -4.11
N SER A 40 23.45 -18.79 -4.95
CA SER A 40 24.40 -17.82 -5.50
C SER A 40 23.77 -16.79 -6.44
N ASP A 41 22.60 -17.09 -7.00
CA ASP A 41 21.93 -16.20 -7.95
C ASP A 41 21.44 -14.90 -7.30
N HIS A 42 21.31 -14.85 -5.98
CA HIS A 42 21.05 -13.59 -5.26
C HIS A 42 22.09 -12.48 -5.51
N LYS A 43 23.29 -12.84 -5.98
CA LYS A 43 24.34 -11.87 -6.33
C LYS A 43 24.13 -11.21 -7.69
N ARG A 44 23.23 -11.75 -8.51
CA ARG A 44 22.91 -11.23 -9.83
C ARG A 44 21.99 -10.01 -9.74
N THR A 45 22.00 -9.20 -10.79
CA THR A 45 21.03 -8.11 -10.94
C THR A 45 19.65 -8.66 -11.28
N THR A 46 18.63 -7.83 -11.13
CA THR A 46 17.25 -8.23 -11.50
C THR A 46 17.12 -8.50 -12.99
N GLU A 47 17.82 -7.72 -13.82
CA GLU A 47 17.87 -7.89 -15.28
C GLU A 47 18.45 -9.25 -15.65
N GLU A 48 19.59 -9.63 -15.06
CA GLU A 48 20.20 -10.94 -15.29
C GLU A 48 19.28 -12.09 -14.86
N LEU A 49 18.56 -11.92 -13.75
CA LEU A 49 17.61 -12.94 -13.28
C LEU A 49 16.38 -13.06 -14.19
N LEU A 50 15.91 -11.94 -14.77
CA LEU A 50 14.85 -11.95 -15.77
C LEU A 50 15.28 -12.68 -17.04
N GLU A 51 16.53 -12.46 -17.51
CA GLU A 51 17.08 -13.17 -18.67
C GLU A 51 17.21 -14.68 -18.44
N LEU A 52 17.43 -15.10 -17.18
CA LEU A 52 17.51 -16.51 -16.78
C LEU A 52 16.14 -17.14 -16.52
N SER A 53 15.06 -16.38 -16.60
CA SER A 53 13.70 -16.85 -16.34
C SER A 53 12.91 -17.03 -17.63
N SER A 54 12.06 -18.06 -17.67
CA SER A 54 11.07 -18.28 -18.72
C SER A 54 9.68 -18.40 -18.12
N TYR A 55 8.65 -18.48 -18.99
CA TYR A 55 7.28 -18.71 -18.53
C TYR A 55 7.12 -20.09 -17.85
N GLU A 56 7.92 -21.08 -18.27
CA GLU A 56 7.85 -22.44 -17.73
C GLU A 56 8.75 -22.64 -16.52
N GLU A 57 9.83 -21.83 -16.39
CA GLU A 57 10.81 -21.96 -15.30
C GLU A 57 11.29 -20.59 -14.83
N MET A 58 10.73 -20.13 -13.71
CA MET A 58 11.14 -18.89 -13.06
C MET A 58 12.38 -19.11 -12.18
N ASN A 59 13.34 -18.20 -12.29
CA ASN A 59 14.50 -18.24 -11.40
C ASN A 59 14.08 -18.02 -9.94
N ARG A 60 14.52 -18.91 -9.05
CA ARG A 60 14.12 -18.90 -7.65
C ARG A 60 14.56 -17.63 -6.91
N ALA A 61 15.77 -17.15 -7.16
CA ALA A 61 16.25 -15.91 -6.57
C ALA A 61 15.44 -14.69 -7.03
N LEU A 62 14.91 -14.71 -8.26
CA LEU A 62 14.01 -13.66 -8.74
C LEU A 62 12.72 -13.64 -7.93
N ILE A 63 12.08 -14.80 -7.72
CA ILE A 63 10.85 -14.90 -6.91
C ILE A 63 11.10 -14.43 -5.48
N GLU A 64 12.21 -14.80 -4.88
CA GLU A 64 12.59 -14.35 -3.53
C GLU A 64 12.78 -12.83 -3.47
N LYS A 65 13.44 -12.24 -4.47
CA LYS A 65 13.61 -10.78 -4.57
C LYS A 65 12.27 -10.06 -4.78
N GLU A 66 11.39 -10.60 -5.59
CA GLU A 66 10.05 -10.05 -5.82
C GLU A 66 9.20 -10.07 -4.54
N PHE A 67 9.28 -11.16 -3.78
CA PHE A 67 8.63 -11.26 -2.49
C PHE A 67 9.14 -10.19 -1.52
N ASP A 68 10.45 -10.03 -1.41
CA ASP A 68 11.07 -9.03 -0.55
C ASP A 68 10.74 -7.61 -1.01
N ALA A 69 10.76 -7.35 -2.32
CA ALA A 69 10.39 -6.06 -2.90
C ALA A 69 8.92 -5.70 -2.63
N GLY A 70 8.01 -6.67 -2.76
CA GLY A 70 6.60 -6.49 -2.43
C GLY A 70 6.40 -6.11 -0.96
N ARG A 71 7.07 -6.81 -0.04
CA ARG A 71 7.04 -6.49 1.40
C ARG A 71 7.64 -5.12 1.68
N TYR A 72 8.77 -4.81 1.09
CA TYR A 72 9.41 -3.50 1.22
C TYR A 72 8.47 -2.37 0.78
N ASN A 73 7.85 -2.53 -0.37
CA ASN A 73 6.96 -1.52 -0.94
C ASN A 73 5.72 -1.28 -0.07
N ILE A 74 5.07 -2.33 0.41
CA ILE A 74 3.87 -2.17 1.25
C ILE A 74 4.19 -1.55 2.61
N ILE A 75 5.28 -1.96 3.25
CA ILE A 75 5.76 -1.36 4.51
C ILE A 75 6.08 0.13 4.30
N SER A 76 6.76 0.46 3.20
CA SER A 76 7.18 1.83 2.90
C SER A 76 6.02 2.75 2.50
N SER A 77 4.91 2.22 2.01
CA SER A 77 3.76 3.00 1.54
C SER A 77 2.57 3.03 2.50
N THR A 78 2.66 2.34 3.63
CA THR A 78 1.61 2.31 4.66
C THR A 78 2.06 3.09 5.89
N GLY A 79 1.21 3.98 6.37
CA GLY A 79 1.41 4.74 7.60
C GLY A 79 0.13 4.73 8.45
N GLU A 80 -0.37 5.89 8.83
CA GLU A 80 -1.71 6.04 9.42
C GLU A 80 -2.81 5.71 8.41
N LEU A 81 -2.51 5.92 7.12
CA LEU A 81 -3.39 5.59 6.00
C LEU A 81 -2.82 4.41 5.22
N PRO A 82 -3.68 3.64 4.52
CA PRO A 82 -3.23 2.59 3.59
C PRO A 82 -2.54 3.22 2.37
N PRO A 83 -1.85 2.42 1.54
CA PRO A 83 -1.28 2.92 0.30
C PRO A 83 -2.38 3.42 -0.64
N THR A 84 -2.10 4.49 -1.38
CA THR A 84 -2.95 4.92 -2.49
C THR A 84 -2.71 4.04 -3.72
N LEU A 85 -3.36 4.36 -4.83
CA LEU A 85 -3.19 3.65 -6.12
C LEU A 85 -1.71 3.52 -6.53
N GLN A 86 -0.91 4.56 -6.33
CA GLN A 86 0.53 4.58 -6.61
C GLN A 86 1.40 4.46 -5.34
N GLY A 87 0.86 4.00 -4.22
CA GLY A 87 1.57 4.06 -2.95
C GLY A 87 1.89 5.50 -2.55
N LEU A 88 3.18 5.84 -2.43
CA LEU A 88 3.67 7.20 -2.18
C LEU A 88 4.38 7.82 -3.38
N TRP A 89 4.50 7.08 -4.49
CA TRP A 89 5.37 7.39 -5.61
C TRP A 89 4.65 8.06 -6.79
N GLY A 90 3.74 9.00 -6.52
CA GLY A 90 3.04 9.74 -7.58
C GLY A 90 3.98 10.52 -8.52
N GLY A 91 5.05 11.10 -7.98
CA GLY A 91 6.10 11.77 -8.72
C GLY A 91 5.69 13.02 -9.50
N THR A 92 4.43 13.45 -9.39
CA THR A 92 3.86 14.58 -10.11
C THR A 92 2.72 15.20 -9.32
N TYR A 93 2.42 16.48 -9.59
CA TYR A 93 1.24 17.16 -9.02
C TYR A 93 -0.10 16.68 -9.60
N VAL A 94 -0.05 16.02 -10.76
CA VAL A 94 -1.25 15.45 -11.42
C VAL A 94 -0.98 13.98 -11.70
N PRO A 95 -0.98 13.12 -10.66
CA PRO A 95 -0.76 11.71 -10.84
C PRO A 95 -1.93 11.05 -11.58
N GLY A 96 -1.66 9.93 -12.24
CA GLY A 96 -2.71 9.12 -12.85
C GLY A 96 -3.76 8.73 -11.82
N TRP A 97 -5.04 8.86 -12.18
CA TRP A 97 -6.19 8.57 -11.30
C TRP A 97 -6.21 9.38 -10.01
N ALA A 98 -5.54 10.54 -9.99
CA ALA A 98 -5.37 11.41 -8.82
C ALA A 98 -4.70 10.73 -7.60
N SER A 99 -4.05 9.59 -7.79
CA SER A 99 -3.45 8.79 -6.70
C SER A 99 -4.42 8.54 -5.54
N ASP A 100 -5.68 8.23 -5.86
CA ASP A 100 -6.72 8.00 -4.87
C ASP A 100 -6.65 6.61 -4.21
N PHE A 101 -7.56 6.37 -3.26
CA PHE A 101 -7.77 5.02 -2.71
C PHE A 101 -8.73 4.26 -3.63
N THR A 102 -8.18 3.40 -4.48
CA THR A 102 -8.94 2.60 -5.44
C THR A 102 -9.38 1.28 -4.80
N HIS A 103 -10.63 1.25 -4.34
CA HIS A 103 -11.16 0.14 -3.52
C HIS A 103 -11.61 -1.08 -4.32
N ASN A 104 -11.87 -0.94 -5.60
CA ASN A 104 -12.41 -2.03 -6.42
C ASN A 104 -11.35 -2.99 -6.99
N GLY A 105 -10.11 -2.87 -6.57
CA GLY A 105 -9.03 -3.76 -7.00
C GLY A 105 -7.67 -3.40 -6.41
N ASN A 106 -7.19 -2.21 -6.65
CA ASN A 106 -5.79 -1.84 -6.38
C ASN A 106 -5.43 -1.85 -4.89
N VAL A 107 -6.21 -1.16 -4.04
CA VAL A 107 -5.94 -1.16 -2.59
C VAL A 107 -6.14 -2.54 -1.99
N PRO A 108 -7.26 -3.27 -2.23
CA PRO A 108 -7.40 -4.65 -1.76
C PRO A 108 -6.27 -5.57 -2.20
N SER A 109 -5.83 -5.48 -3.45
CA SER A 109 -4.71 -6.29 -3.96
C SER A 109 -3.39 -5.93 -3.28
N ALA A 110 -3.12 -4.65 -3.06
CA ALA A 110 -1.90 -4.20 -2.39
C ALA A 110 -1.81 -4.70 -0.95
N ILE A 111 -2.93 -4.74 -0.21
CA ILE A 111 -2.96 -5.15 1.20
C ILE A 111 -3.27 -6.63 1.42
N ALA A 112 -3.63 -7.37 0.38
CA ALA A 112 -4.09 -8.76 0.49
C ALA A 112 -3.11 -9.68 1.22
N ALA A 113 -1.82 -9.47 1.03
CA ALA A 113 -0.77 -10.28 1.63
C ALA A 113 -0.35 -9.82 3.04
N ASN A 114 -0.90 -8.73 3.59
CA ASN A 114 -0.41 -8.15 4.84
C ASN A 114 -0.46 -9.15 6.01
N LEU A 115 -1.57 -9.85 6.18
CA LEU A 115 -1.72 -10.83 7.28
C LEU A 115 -0.81 -12.04 7.07
N MET A 116 -0.80 -12.62 5.88
CA MET A 116 0.05 -13.77 5.55
C MET A 116 1.54 -13.40 5.55
N GLY A 117 1.85 -12.14 5.20
CA GLY A 117 3.20 -11.59 5.23
C GLY A 117 3.72 -11.21 6.63
N ASN A 118 2.98 -11.56 7.70
CA ASN A 118 3.31 -11.20 9.08
C ASN A 118 3.43 -9.68 9.31
N MET A 119 2.47 -8.91 8.74
CA MET A 119 2.39 -7.45 8.84
C MET A 119 0.96 -7.03 9.22
N PRO A 120 0.36 -7.57 10.30
CA PRO A 120 -1.04 -7.30 10.64
C PRO A 120 -1.29 -5.81 10.97
N GLU A 121 -0.29 -5.09 11.44
CA GLU A 121 -0.39 -3.66 11.75
C GLU A 121 -0.75 -2.83 10.52
N LEU A 122 -0.31 -3.26 9.33
CA LEU A 122 -0.63 -2.56 8.09
C LEU A 122 -2.11 -2.71 7.68
N MET A 123 -2.79 -3.76 8.16
CA MET A 123 -4.25 -3.90 7.99
C MET A 123 -5.01 -2.89 8.84
N LEU A 124 -4.49 -2.54 10.02
CA LEU A 124 -5.14 -1.56 10.89
C LEU A 124 -5.23 -0.18 10.21
N ALA A 125 -4.23 0.19 9.40
CA ALA A 125 -4.28 1.42 8.62
C ALA A 125 -5.50 1.46 7.68
N TYR A 126 -5.80 0.34 7.00
CA TYR A 126 -6.97 0.27 6.12
C TYR A 126 -8.29 0.22 6.90
N THR A 127 -8.38 -0.59 7.95
CA THR A 127 -9.62 -0.69 8.74
C THR A 127 -9.95 0.62 9.44
N SER A 128 -8.98 1.26 10.07
CA SER A 128 -9.17 2.56 10.72
C SER A 128 -9.56 3.66 9.70
N TYR A 129 -8.96 3.63 8.51
CA TYR A 129 -9.35 4.54 7.44
C TYR A 129 -10.83 4.32 7.04
N ILE A 130 -11.25 3.08 6.77
CA ILE A 130 -12.64 2.77 6.42
C ILE A 130 -13.59 3.20 7.54
N GLU A 131 -13.28 2.88 8.80
CA GLU A 131 -14.08 3.30 9.96
C GLU A 131 -14.24 4.82 10.02
N SER A 132 -13.18 5.57 9.74
CA SER A 132 -13.20 7.03 9.77
C SER A 132 -14.12 7.64 8.71
N ILE A 133 -14.36 6.97 7.60
CA ILE A 133 -15.20 7.46 6.49
C ILE A 133 -16.62 6.88 6.49
N VAL A 134 -16.97 5.96 7.40
CA VAL A 134 -18.33 5.37 7.49
C VAL A 134 -19.45 6.39 7.45
N PRO A 135 -19.41 7.52 8.18
CA PRO A 135 -20.49 8.52 8.11
C PRO A 135 -20.75 9.05 6.70
N TRP A 136 -19.70 9.18 5.89
CA TRP A 136 -19.82 9.58 4.48
C TRP A 136 -20.39 8.46 3.61
N LEU A 137 -20.02 7.20 3.91
CA LEU A 137 -20.55 6.04 3.19
C LEU A 137 -22.04 5.83 3.45
N GLU A 138 -22.55 6.16 4.63
CA GLU A 138 -23.97 6.17 4.95
C GLU A 138 -24.72 7.29 4.18
N ILE A 139 -24.10 8.47 4.07
CA ILE A 139 -24.63 9.56 3.24
C ILE A 139 -24.71 9.13 1.78
N ASN A 140 -23.68 8.48 1.26
CA ASN A 140 -23.67 7.95 -0.10
C ASN A 140 -24.83 6.96 -0.34
N ALA A 141 -25.02 6.00 0.57
CA ALA A 141 -26.12 5.03 0.48
C ALA A 141 -27.48 5.71 0.40
N LYS A 142 -27.72 6.68 1.28
CA LYS A 142 -28.97 7.42 1.34
C LYS A 142 -29.21 8.28 0.10
N HIS A 143 -28.20 9.03 -0.33
CA HIS A 143 -28.38 10.03 -1.40
C HIS A 143 -28.35 9.41 -2.80
N LEU A 144 -27.54 8.38 -3.01
CA LEU A 144 -27.41 7.76 -4.34
C LEU A 144 -28.47 6.69 -4.58
N PHE A 145 -28.89 5.98 -3.54
CA PHE A 145 -29.77 4.80 -3.68
C PHE A 145 -31.03 4.85 -2.83
N GLY A 146 -31.24 5.86 -1.99
CA GLY A 146 -32.34 5.91 -1.04
C GLY A 146 -32.31 4.76 -0.01
N ALA A 147 -31.18 4.14 0.18
CA ALA A 147 -31.00 2.93 0.99
C ALA A 147 -30.41 3.23 2.37
N ARG A 148 -30.61 2.29 3.29
CA ARG A 148 -29.88 2.23 4.57
C ARG A 148 -28.59 1.44 4.37
N GLY A 149 -27.62 1.65 5.26
CA GLY A 149 -26.32 1.01 5.22
C GLY A 149 -25.26 1.89 4.59
N ILE A 150 -24.23 1.32 4.05
CA ILE A 150 -23.07 2.03 3.50
C ILE A 150 -22.90 1.76 2.00
N VAL A 151 -22.36 2.75 1.30
CA VAL A 151 -21.87 2.58 -0.09
C VAL A 151 -20.44 3.06 -0.15
N LEU A 152 -19.51 2.11 -0.26
CA LEU A 152 -18.12 2.38 -0.53
C LEU A 152 -17.95 2.57 -2.04
N PRO A 153 -17.53 3.74 -2.51
CA PRO A 153 -17.28 3.97 -3.92
C PRO A 153 -16.06 3.18 -4.39
N SER A 154 -15.94 2.98 -5.71
CA SER A 154 -14.73 2.35 -6.27
C SER A 154 -13.46 3.14 -6.00
N ARG A 155 -13.60 4.44 -5.78
CA ARG A 155 -12.51 5.38 -5.52
C ARG A 155 -12.91 6.38 -4.45
N SER A 156 -12.02 6.71 -3.55
CA SER A 156 -12.23 7.75 -2.55
C SER A 156 -10.95 8.54 -2.24
N THR A 157 -11.11 9.61 -1.51
CA THR A 157 -10.03 10.39 -0.91
C THR A 157 -9.99 10.13 0.60
N THR A 158 -9.37 10.99 1.37
CA THR A 158 -9.35 10.92 2.84
C THR A 158 -10.73 11.13 3.49
N HIS A 159 -11.73 11.57 2.77
CA HIS A 159 -13.14 11.47 3.15
C HIS A 159 -13.91 10.65 2.10
N GLY A 160 -14.87 9.86 2.55
CA GLY A 160 -15.59 8.89 1.71
C GLY A 160 -16.76 9.45 0.93
N PHE A 161 -17.00 10.77 0.95
CA PHE A 161 -18.15 11.37 0.25
C PHE A 161 -18.00 11.24 -1.26
N ASN A 162 -19.08 10.76 -1.92
CA ASN A 162 -19.17 10.68 -3.35
C ASN A 162 -20.54 11.18 -3.84
N ASN A 163 -20.54 12.18 -4.67
CA ASN A 163 -21.74 12.78 -5.24
C ASN A 163 -22.03 12.30 -6.67
N ALA A 164 -21.26 11.38 -7.19
CA ALA A 164 -21.37 10.86 -8.54
C ALA A 164 -21.67 9.36 -8.54
N LEU A 165 -22.61 8.94 -9.38
CA LEU A 165 -22.88 7.52 -9.61
C LEU A 165 -21.83 6.80 -10.47
N ASN A 166 -20.80 7.50 -10.86
CA ASN A 166 -19.77 6.96 -11.73
C ASN A 166 -18.45 6.76 -10.98
N PRO A 167 -17.84 5.60 -11.13
CA PRO A 167 -18.39 4.40 -11.76
C PRO A 167 -19.40 3.73 -10.84
N ASN A 168 -20.50 3.33 -11.41
CA ASN A 168 -21.56 2.56 -10.75
C ASN A 168 -21.11 1.17 -10.28
N PHE A 169 -19.89 0.82 -10.55
CA PHE A 169 -19.29 -0.39 -10.06
C PHE A 169 -18.97 -0.14 -8.60
N ALA A 170 -19.94 -0.46 -7.83
CA ALA A 170 -19.83 -0.42 -6.41
C ALA A 170 -18.51 -1.05 -6.00
N GLY A 171 -17.95 -0.41 -5.25
CA GLY A 171 -17.08 -0.67 -4.24
C GLY A 171 -16.41 -1.89 -4.11
N GLY A 172 -15.57 -1.74 -3.49
CA GLY A 172 -14.52 -2.44 -3.17
C GLY A 172 -14.56 -3.18 -1.90
N MET A 173 -15.56 -3.52 -1.35
CA MET A 173 -15.55 -4.55 -0.30
C MET A 173 -16.28 -5.78 -0.77
N TRP A 174 -15.54 -6.82 -0.96
CA TRP A 174 -15.98 -8.18 -1.20
C TRP A 174 -16.07 -8.92 0.12
#